data_ce51c3bc57bbbccec5575f21f51282e2
#
_entry.id   ce51c3bc57bbbccec5575f21f51282e2
#
_cell.length_a   1.000
_cell.length_b   1.000
_cell.length_c   1.000
_cell.angle_alpha   90.00
_cell.angle_beta   90.00
_cell.angle_gamma   90.00
#
_symmetry.space_group_name_H-M   'P 1'
#
loop_
_entity.id
_entity.type
_entity.pdbx_description
1 polymer ?
#
loop_
_entity_poly.entity_id
_entity_poly.type
_entity_poly.pdbx_seq_one_letter_code
_entity_poly.pdbx_strand_id
1 'polypeptide(L)'
;MELKLCVCGVLLVSLTISGSLAQMDVCGVAPLNTKIVGGQSADAGTWPWQVSLHRDGSHFCGGSLISSRWVLTAAHCFPSSSLRGLLAYMGRDNQDFLNPNEVSRSVTRIINHPDYEDTPNNNDISLLELSSDVTFTDYIKPVCLAASGSVFPANTNCWVTGWGDIQSGVPPSFPQTLREVEVPIVSNSDCSESYNTLTDNMICAGLTEGGKDSCQGDSGGPLVCKNGTVWVESGVVSFGRGCAQANFPGVYARVSRYQTWISQQIGSDLPGFVTFVSDGSSGSDGSGNSAPGSVHLVYFTVPLLFSLLPVLFSVLVLS
;
A
#
# COMPACT_ATOMS: atom_id res chain seq x y z
N MET A 1 -29.09 20.67 -29.15
CA MET A 1 -27.82 21.02 -28.49
C MET A 1 -27.58 20.19 -27.23
N GLU A 2 -28.63 19.64 -26.61
CA GLU A 2 -28.54 18.84 -25.35
C GLU A 2 -27.99 17.41 -25.53
N LEU A 3 -28.20 16.78 -26.69
CA LEU A 3 -27.76 15.38 -26.92
C LEU A 3 -26.23 15.24 -26.99
N LYS A 4 -25.52 16.29 -27.44
CA LYS A 4 -24.03 16.28 -27.48
C LYS A 4 -23.43 16.42 -26.09
N LEU A 5 -24.10 17.12 -25.16
CA LEU A 5 -23.60 17.29 -23.79
C LEU A 5 -23.71 15.99 -22.98
N CYS A 6 -24.81 15.22 -23.17
CA CYS A 6 -24.97 13.92 -22.52
C CYS A 6 -23.95 12.88 -23.00
N VAL A 7 -23.61 12.86 -24.29
CA VAL A 7 -22.60 11.92 -24.81
C VAL A 7 -21.21 12.24 -24.29
N CYS A 8 -20.83 13.52 -24.15
CA CYS A 8 -19.57 13.90 -23.54
C CYS A 8 -19.50 13.57 -22.04
N GLY A 9 -20.61 13.73 -21.32
CA GLY A 9 -20.66 13.38 -19.88
C GLY A 9 -20.50 11.87 -19.65
N VAL A 10 -21.14 11.04 -20.44
CA VAL A 10 -21.02 9.57 -20.35
C VAL A 10 -19.63 9.08 -20.77
N LEU A 11 -19.02 9.69 -21.78
CA LEU A 11 -17.65 9.37 -22.20
C LEU A 11 -16.60 9.77 -21.14
N LEU A 12 -16.76 10.91 -20.46
CA LEU A 12 -15.85 11.34 -19.39
C LEU A 12 -15.95 10.43 -18.15
N VAL A 13 -17.16 10.01 -17.78
CA VAL A 13 -17.36 9.08 -16.65
C VAL A 13 -16.80 7.69 -16.98
N SER A 14 -16.96 7.21 -18.21
CA SER A 14 -16.41 5.91 -18.62
C SER A 14 -14.88 5.91 -18.69
N LEU A 15 -14.23 7.02 -19.07
CA LEU A 15 -12.78 7.14 -19.10
C LEU A 15 -12.16 7.15 -17.69
N THR A 16 -12.82 7.78 -16.70
CA THR A 16 -12.33 7.79 -15.32
C THR A 16 -12.46 6.42 -14.64
N ILE A 17 -13.54 5.68 -14.93
CA ILE A 17 -13.74 4.32 -14.42
C ILE A 17 -12.72 3.35 -15.03
N SER A 18 -12.40 3.48 -16.31
CA SER A 18 -11.42 2.61 -16.97
C SER A 18 -10.00 2.77 -16.40
N GLY A 19 -9.59 4.00 -16.05
CA GLY A 19 -8.27 4.25 -15.44
C GLY A 19 -8.13 3.61 -14.05
N SER A 20 -9.18 3.68 -13.23
CA SER A 20 -9.18 3.08 -11.88
C SER A 20 -9.15 1.54 -11.93
N LEU A 21 -9.90 0.91 -12.84
CA LEU A 21 -9.91 -0.54 -13.00
C LEU A 21 -8.55 -1.06 -13.48
N ALA A 22 -7.92 -0.38 -14.44
CA ALA A 22 -6.60 -0.76 -14.96
C ALA A 22 -5.51 -0.73 -13.87
N GLN A 23 -5.58 0.20 -12.92
CA GLN A 23 -4.62 0.27 -11.80
C GLN A 23 -4.87 -0.85 -10.77
N MET A 24 -6.11 -1.27 -10.55
CA MET A 24 -6.44 -2.40 -9.67
C MET A 24 -5.92 -3.73 -10.22
N ASP A 25 -5.84 -3.89 -11.55
CA ASP A 25 -5.31 -5.11 -12.19
C ASP A 25 -3.77 -5.20 -12.12
N VAL A 26 -3.09 -4.10 -11.79
CA VAL A 26 -1.62 -4.01 -11.81
C VAL A 26 -1.01 -3.99 -10.40
N CYS A 27 -1.71 -3.42 -9.40
CA CYS A 27 -1.15 -3.28 -8.06
C CYS A 27 -1.14 -4.59 -7.27
N GLY A 28 -0.25 -4.68 -6.30
CA GLY A 28 -0.16 -5.79 -5.35
C GLY A 28 0.32 -7.12 -5.96
N VAL A 29 0.81 -7.10 -7.21
CA VAL A 29 1.34 -8.28 -7.90
C VAL A 29 2.85 -8.32 -7.74
N ALA A 30 3.38 -9.39 -7.14
CA ALA A 30 4.81 -9.62 -6.96
C ALA A 30 5.23 -10.93 -7.66
N PRO A 31 5.59 -10.90 -8.96
CA PRO A 31 5.85 -12.11 -9.74
C PRO A 31 7.02 -12.93 -9.22
N LEU A 32 8.00 -12.27 -8.60
CA LEU A 32 9.22 -12.89 -8.08
C LEU A 32 9.10 -13.30 -6.60
N ASN A 33 7.97 -13.00 -5.93
CA ASN A 33 7.68 -13.45 -4.57
C ASN A 33 7.14 -14.88 -4.57
N THR A 34 8.01 -15.85 -4.83
CA THR A 34 7.66 -17.28 -4.96
C THR A 34 7.83 -18.07 -3.67
N LYS A 35 8.51 -17.50 -2.66
CA LYS A 35 8.79 -18.14 -1.37
C LYS A 35 8.47 -17.16 -0.23
N ILE A 36 7.66 -17.61 0.72
CA ILE A 36 7.35 -16.84 1.92
C ILE A 36 8.18 -17.44 3.06
N VAL A 37 9.35 -16.85 3.34
CA VAL A 37 10.23 -17.24 4.47
C VAL A 37 10.63 -15.98 5.21
N GLY A 38 10.25 -15.83 6.49
CA GLY A 38 10.44 -14.60 7.25
C GLY A 38 11.77 -14.45 7.98
N GLY A 39 12.19 -13.19 8.20
CA GLY A 39 13.32 -12.84 9.06
C GLY A 39 14.69 -13.02 8.42
N GLN A 40 14.81 -12.84 7.12
CA GLN A 40 16.04 -13.01 6.33
C GLN A 40 16.22 -11.90 5.29
N SER A 41 17.29 -11.98 4.51
CA SER A 41 17.45 -11.16 3.30
C SER A 41 16.41 -11.56 2.27
N ALA A 42 15.74 -10.58 1.68
CA ALA A 42 14.80 -10.78 0.58
C ALA A 42 15.58 -11.11 -0.71
N ASP A 43 15.02 -11.97 -1.55
CA ASP A 43 15.52 -12.16 -2.90
C ASP A 43 15.19 -10.92 -3.76
N ALA A 44 16.04 -10.58 -4.73
CA ALA A 44 15.85 -9.42 -5.60
C ALA A 44 14.49 -9.46 -6.33
N GLY A 45 13.72 -8.38 -6.24
CA GLY A 45 12.39 -8.26 -6.85
C GLY A 45 11.24 -8.90 -6.07
N THR A 46 11.49 -9.50 -4.90
CA THR A 46 10.43 -10.07 -4.03
C THR A 46 9.40 -9.01 -3.62
N TRP A 47 9.85 -7.77 -3.39
CA TRP A 47 9.02 -6.65 -2.96
C TRP A 47 9.11 -5.50 -3.97
N PRO A 48 8.45 -5.61 -5.14
CA PRO A 48 8.67 -4.69 -6.26
C PRO A 48 8.18 -3.27 -6.01
N TRP A 49 7.43 -3.02 -4.95
CA TRP A 49 7.00 -1.69 -4.51
C TRP A 49 7.93 -1.03 -3.50
N GLN A 50 8.95 -1.75 -2.99
CA GLN A 50 9.86 -1.16 -2.02
C GLN A 50 10.65 0.00 -2.62
N VAL A 51 10.63 1.13 -1.94
CA VAL A 51 11.37 2.34 -2.31
C VAL A 51 12.40 2.67 -1.23
N SER A 52 13.61 3.02 -1.67
CA SER A 52 14.68 3.58 -0.82
C SER A 52 14.75 5.08 -1.04
N LEU A 53 14.52 5.86 0.01
CA LEU A 53 14.60 7.32 -0.03
C LEU A 53 15.99 7.77 0.41
N HIS A 54 16.65 8.54 -0.45
CA HIS A 54 17.99 9.06 -0.22
C HIS A 54 18.00 10.58 -0.15
N ARG A 55 18.82 11.11 0.76
CA ARG A 55 19.15 12.53 0.82
C ARG A 55 20.65 12.68 0.80
N ASP A 56 21.15 13.50 -0.13
CA ASP A 56 22.58 13.73 -0.34
C ASP A 56 23.41 12.43 -0.50
N GLY A 57 22.79 11.41 -1.15
CA GLY A 57 23.42 10.13 -1.47
C GLY A 57 23.26 9.03 -0.40
N SER A 58 22.67 9.32 0.76
CA SER A 58 22.49 8.36 1.85
C SER A 58 21.02 7.97 2.03
N HIS A 59 20.75 6.69 2.23
CA HIS A 59 19.44 6.18 2.64
C HIS A 59 19.04 6.75 4.00
N PHE A 60 17.77 7.16 4.15
CA PHE A 60 17.27 7.70 5.42
C PHE A 60 15.86 7.23 5.78
N CYS A 61 15.05 6.83 4.80
CA CYS A 61 13.69 6.31 4.98
C CYS A 61 13.34 5.33 3.86
N GLY A 62 12.38 4.46 4.14
CA GLY A 62 11.68 3.65 3.17
C GLY A 62 10.47 4.36 2.58
N GLY A 63 9.81 3.68 1.65
CA GLY A 63 8.53 4.07 1.07
C GLY A 63 7.97 2.94 0.22
N SER A 64 6.78 3.14 -0.28
CA SER A 64 6.12 2.21 -1.21
C SER A 64 5.67 2.91 -2.49
N LEU A 65 5.97 2.32 -3.64
CA LEU A 65 5.43 2.77 -4.92
C LEU A 65 3.93 2.41 -4.97
N ILE A 66 3.05 3.40 -5.16
CA ILE A 66 1.59 3.22 -5.15
C ILE A 66 0.95 3.48 -6.52
N SER A 67 1.66 4.16 -7.42
CA SER A 67 1.30 4.35 -8.82
C SER A 67 2.56 4.61 -9.65
N SER A 68 2.43 4.89 -10.94
CA SER A 68 3.61 5.18 -11.79
C SER A 68 4.39 6.43 -11.34
N ARG A 69 3.75 7.32 -10.57
CA ARG A 69 4.30 8.63 -10.22
C ARG A 69 4.30 8.96 -8.74
N TRP A 70 3.74 8.09 -7.89
CA TRP A 70 3.56 8.40 -6.48
C TRP A 70 4.17 7.36 -5.55
N VAL A 71 4.82 7.85 -4.50
CA VAL A 71 5.36 7.07 -3.40
C VAL A 71 4.65 7.46 -2.11
N LEU A 72 4.23 6.48 -1.33
CA LEU A 72 3.70 6.62 0.01
C LEU A 72 4.83 6.40 1.03
N THR A 73 4.88 7.23 2.08
CA THR A 73 5.88 7.16 3.13
C THR A 73 5.38 7.84 4.42
N ALA A 74 6.22 7.97 5.44
CA ALA A 74 5.89 8.64 6.70
C ALA A 74 6.17 10.15 6.67
N ALA A 75 5.35 10.94 7.34
CA ALA A 75 5.53 12.39 7.43
C ALA A 75 6.75 12.78 8.27
N HIS A 76 7.09 12.01 9.32
CA HIS A 76 8.26 12.28 10.16
C HIS A 76 9.59 12.21 9.39
N CYS A 77 9.65 11.53 8.24
CA CYS A 77 10.81 11.55 7.34
C CYS A 77 11.06 12.94 6.73
N PHE A 78 10.05 13.81 6.75
CA PHE A 78 10.07 15.12 6.10
C PHE A 78 9.66 16.26 7.04
N PRO A 79 10.45 16.54 8.09
CA PRO A 79 10.17 17.65 9.00
C PRO A 79 10.29 19.03 8.29
N SER A 80 10.91 19.02 7.12
CA SER A 80 10.90 20.15 6.20
C SER A 80 10.59 19.70 4.79
N SER A 81 9.91 20.54 3.99
CA SER A 81 9.56 20.26 2.58
C SER A 81 10.75 20.46 1.62
N SER A 82 12.00 20.39 2.10
CA SER A 82 13.18 20.54 1.25
C SER A 82 13.33 19.37 0.29
N LEU A 83 13.34 19.67 -1.01
CA LEU A 83 13.56 18.72 -2.10
C LEU A 83 15.04 18.53 -2.45
N ARG A 84 15.95 19.30 -1.82
CA ARG A 84 17.37 19.28 -2.14
C ARG A 84 17.96 17.90 -1.86
N GLY A 85 18.64 17.34 -2.88
CA GLY A 85 19.31 16.03 -2.77
C GLY A 85 18.39 14.85 -2.55
N LEU A 86 17.05 15.02 -2.67
CA LEU A 86 16.07 13.98 -2.44
C LEU A 86 15.86 13.14 -3.70
N LEU A 87 16.15 11.83 -3.60
CA LEU A 87 15.98 10.83 -4.63
C LEU A 87 15.22 9.64 -4.09
N ALA A 88 14.33 9.08 -4.91
CA ALA A 88 13.64 7.82 -4.67
C ALA A 88 14.21 6.74 -5.60
N TYR A 89 14.63 5.62 -5.04
CA TYR A 89 15.18 4.47 -5.76
C TYR A 89 14.20 3.31 -5.68
N MET A 90 13.84 2.75 -6.83
CA MET A 90 12.95 1.59 -7.02
C MET A 90 13.72 0.45 -7.69
N GLY A 91 13.34 -0.81 -7.44
CA GLY A 91 14.06 -1.97 -7.98
C GLY A 91 15.44 -2.17 -7.38
N ARG A 92 15.70 -1.57 -6.20
CA ARG A 92 16.94 -1.68 -5.44
C ARG A 92 16.88 -2.89 -4.52
N ASP A 93 17.93 -3.67 -4.50
CA ASP A 93 18.09 -4.85 -3.64
C ASP A 93 19.03 -4.56 -2.45
N ASN A 94 20.13 -3.86 -2.69
CA ASN A 94 21.12 -3.56 -1.66
C ASN A 94 21.57 -2.10 -1.71
N GLN A 95 22.11 -1.58 -0.58
CA GLN A 95 22.52 -0.18 -0.50
C GLN A 95 23.94 0.08 -1.02
N ASP A 96 24.81 -0.94 -0.98
CA ASP A 96 26.25 -0.76 -1.19
C ASP A 96 26.78 -1.23 -2.57
N PHE A 97 25.96 -1.94 -3.36
CA PHE A 97 26.34 -2.47 -4.67
C PHE A 97 25.51 -1.91 -5.82
N LEU A 98 25.95 -2.23 -7.04
CA LEU A 98 25.16 -2.00 -8.24
C LEU A 98 23.89 -2.85 -8.22
N ASN A 99 22.78 -2.21 -8.50
CA ASN A 99 21.48 -2.83 -8.61
C ASN A 99 21.05 -2.80 -10.09
N PRO A 100 21.09 -3.92 -10.81
CA PRO A 100 20.88 -3.94 -12.26
C PRO A 100 19.46 -3.56 -12.70
N ASN A 101 18.51 -3.69 -11.80
CA ASN A 101 17.09 -3.40 -12.06
C ASN A 101 16.61 -2.07 -11.47
N GLU A 102 17.55 -1.27 -10.95
CA GLU A 102 17.27 -0.02 -10.28
C GLU A 102 16.87 1.10 -11.23
N VAL A 103 15.88 1.86 -10.80
CA VAL A 103 15.50 3.13 -11.41
C VAL A 103 15.40 4.19 -10.32
N SER A 104 15.98 5.37 -10.55
CA SER A 104 15.85 6.50 -9.63
C SER A 104 15.05 7.64 -10.25
N ARG A 105 14.36 8.40 -9.37
CA ARG A 105 13.67 9.66 -9.71
C ARG A 105 13.94 10.70 -8.64
N SER A 106 14.07 11.94 -9.05
CA SER A 106 13.96 13.04 -8.11
C SER A 106 12.49 13.22 -7.69
N VAL A 107 12.30 13.77 -6.49
CA VAL A 107 11.00 14.14 -5.96
C VAL A 107 10.72 15.59 -6.30
N THR A 108 9.52 15.88 -6.79
CA THR A 108 9.09 17.23 -7.16
C THR A 108 8.14 17.86 -6.16
N ARG A 109 7.47 17.05 -5.35
CA ARG A 109 6.55 17.51 -4.32
C ARG A 109 6.52 16.55 -3.13
N ILE A 110 6.48 17.10 -1.92
CA ILE A 110 6.24 16.41 -0.65
C ILE A 110 4.91 16.91 -0.11
N ILE A 111 4.00 16.01 0.22
CA ILE A 111 2.69 16.34 0.79
C ILE A 111 2.55 15.56 2.11
N ASN A 112 2.93 16.19 3.21
CA ASN A 112 2.63 15.65 4.53
C ASN A 112 1.13 15.80 4.82
N HIS A 113 0.56 14.85 5.58
CA HIS A 113 -0.81 15.00 6.03
C HIS A 113 -0.95 16.32 6.82
N PRO A 114 -1.98 17.14 6.55
CA PRO A 114 -2.08 18.48 7.17
C PRO A 114 -2.23 18.43 8.69
N ASP A 115 -2.80 17.34 9.21
CA ASP A 115 -2.99 17.13 10.64
C ASP A 115 -1.93 16.18 11.23
N TYR A 116 -0.74 16.11 10.61
CA TYR A 116 0.38 15.37 11.18
C TYR A 116 0.84 16.05 12.47
N GLU A 117 0.96 15.26 13.53
CA GLU A 117 1.43 15.69 14.85
C GLU A 117 2.64 14.85 15.27
N ASP A 118 3.78 15.51 15.54
CA ASP A 118 5.02 14.84 16.00
C ASP A 118 4.82 14.07 17.32
N THR A 119 3.90 14.49 18.14
CA THR A 119 3.54 13.84 19.40
C THR A 119 2.04 13.75 19.49
N PRO A 120 1.48 12.55 19.37
CA PRO A 120 2.05 11.18 19.43
C PRO A 120 2.39 10.53 18.08
N ASN A 121 2.79 11.24 17.06
CA ASN A 121 2.92 10.80 15.65
C ASN A 121 1.58 10.42 15.02
N ASN A 122 0.53 11.15 15.34
CA ASN A 122 -0.76 10.96 14.71
C ASN A 122 -0.74 11.44 13.25
N ASN A 123 -1.42 10.73 12.35
CA ASN A 123 -1.42 11.02 10.92
C ASN A 123 -0.01 11.06 10.27
N ASP A 124 0.86 10.15 10.69
CA ASP A 124 2.24 10.05 10.20
C ASP A 124 2.30 9.42 8.80
N ILE A 125 1.85 10.18 7.81
CA ILE A 125 1.76 9.75 6.42
C ILE A 125 2.08 10.90 5.47
N SER A 126 2.79 10.61 4.38
CA SER A 126 3.22 11.57 3.38
C SER A 126 3.19 10.97 1.97
N LEU A 127 2.90 11.81 0.98
CA LEU A 127 2.95 11.48 -0.44
C LEU A 127 4.12 12.21 -1.10
N LEU A 128 4.87 11.49 -1.94
CA LEU A 128 5.94 12.06 -2.75
C LEU A 128 5.58 11.92 -4.23
N GLU A 129 5.60 13.04 -4.95
CA GLU A 129 5.44 13.04 -6.40
C GLU A 129 6.81 12.91 -7.07
N LEU A 130 6.96 11.91 -7.92
CA LEU A 130 8.17 11.66 -8.70
C LEU A 130 8.24 12.62 -9.90
N SER A 131 9.46 12.95 -10.34
CA SER A 131 9.69 13.89 -11.46
C SER A 131 9.18 13.39 -12.81
N SER A 132 9.06 12.08 -12.98
CA SER A 132 8.49 11.44 -14.16
C SER A 132 8.00 10.03 -13.82
N ASP A 133 7.13 9.50 -14.66
CA ASP A 133 6.57 8.18 -14.49
C ASP A 133 7.64 7.09 -14.49
N VAL A 134 7.37 6.03 -13.74
CA VAL A 134 8.19 4.83 -13.67
C VAL A 134 7.55 3.74 -14.51
N THR A 135 8.34 3.11 -15.38
CA THR A 135 7.90 1.95 -16.14
C THR A 135 7.89 0.73 -15.22
N PHE A 136 6.76 0.04 -15.15
CA PHE A 136 6.64 -1.17 -14.35
C PHE A 136 7.38 -2.34 -15.00
N THR A 137 8.06 -3.11 -14.17
CA THR A 137 8.80 -4.34 -14.51
C THR A 137 8.49 -5.40 -13.46
N ASP A 138 9.08 -6.59 -13.54
CA ASP A 138 8.94 -7.58 -12.49
C ASP A 138 9.62 -7.17 -11.17
N TYR A 139 10.55 -6.20 -11.23
CA TYR A 139 11.27 -5.64 -10.08
C TYR A 139 10.68 -4.32 -9.57
N ILE A 140 9.78 -3.70 -10.32
CA ILE A 140 9.19 -2.39 -10.00
C ILE A 140 7.70 -2.45 -10.33
N LYS A 141 6.85 -2.52 -9.31
CA LYS A 141 5.38 -2.53 -9.44
C LYS A 141 4.75 -1.81 -8.25
N PRO A 142 3.55 -1.24 -8.41
CA PRO A 142 2.86 -0.61 -7.29
C PRO A 142 2.25 -1.65 -6.35
N VAL A 143 2.17 -1.33 -5.06
CA VAL A 143 1.36 -2.06 -4.09
C VAL A 143 -0.08 -1.56 -4.13
N CYS A 144 -1.05 -2.42 -3.81
CA CYS A 144 -2.41 -1.97 -3.55
C CYS A 144 -2.51 -1.37 -2.14
N LEU A 145 -3.33 -0.34 -1.98
CA LEU A 145 -3.59 0.29 -0.70
C LEU A 145 -4.87 -0.26 -0.06
N ALA A 146 -4.87 -0.37 1.27
CA ALA A 146 -6.07 -0.74 2.00
C ALA A 146 -7.17 0.31 1.79
N ALA A 147 -8.29 -0.10 1.19
CA ALA A 147 -9.48 0.74 1.03
C ALA A 147 -10.09 1.08 2.39
N SER A 148 -10.84 2.18 2.44
CA SER A 148 -11.66 2.54 3.60
C SER A 148 -12.61 1.39 3.94
N GLY A 149 -12.73 1.06 5.24
CA GLY A 149 -13.51 -0.07 5.71
C GLY A 149 -12.77 -1.42 5.71
N SER A 150 -11.51 -1.49 5.30
CA SER A 150 -10.67 -2.67 5.49
C SER A 150 -10.51 -3.01 6.97
N VAL A 151 -10.61 -4.30 7.28
CA VAL A 151 -10.45 -4.85 8.64
C VAL A 151 -9.29 -5.82 8.65
N PHE A 152 -8.32 -5.58 9.52
CA PHE A 152 -7.16 -6.44 9.76
C PHE A 152 -7.31 -7.06 11.17
N PRO A 153 -7.83 -8.28 11.28
CA PRO A 153 -7.95 -8.95 12.57
C PRO A 153 -6.59 -9.18 13.24
N ALA A 154 -6.59 -9.25 14.57
CA ALA A 154 -5.41 -9.70 15.30
C ALA A 154 -4.94 -11.08 14.79
N ASN A 155 -3.64 -11.31 14.80
CA ASN A 155 -2.97 -12.49 14.25
C ASN A 155 -3.03 -12.64 12.72
N THR A 156 -3.50 -11.62 11.97
CA THR A 156 -3.29 -11.58 10.52
C THR A 156 -1.79 -11.44 10.24
N ASN A 157 -1.21 -12.39 9.51
CA ASN A 157 0.19 -12.33 9.13
C ASN A 157 0.42 -11.29 8.04
N CYS A 158 1.32 -10.35 8.30
CA CYS A 158 1.74 -9.28 7.41
C CYS A 158 3.26 -9.23 7.34
N TRP A 159 3.80 -8.46 6.42
CA TRP A 159 5.23 -8.37 6.16
C TRP A 159 5.70 -6.93 6.21
N VAL A 160 6.84 -6.73 6.88
CA VAL A 160 7.59 -5.48 6.87
C VAL A 160 8.88 -5.71 6.09
N THR A 161 9.25 -4.72 5.28
CA THR A 161 10.46 -4.77 4.45
C THR A 161 11.26 -3.48 4.56
N GLY A 162 12.59 -3.59 4.55
CA GLY A 162 13.45 -2.42 4.60
C GLY A 162 14.94 -2.73 4.76
N TRP A 163 15.71 -1.68 4.91
CA TRP A 163 17.17 -1.72 5.10
C TRP A 163 17.59 -1.21 6.49
N GLY A 164 16.63 -1.13 7.40
CA GLY A 164 16.85 -0.64 8.74
C GLY A 164 17.71 -1.57 9.59
N ASP A 165 18.02 -1.10 10.80
CA ASP A 165 18.81 -1.84 11.78
C ASP A 165 18.24 -3.24 12.02
N ILE A 166 19.13 -4.23 12.18
CA ILE A 166 18.73 -5.62 12.49
C ILE A 166 18.47 -5.85 13.99
N GLN A 167 18.96 -4.94 14.80
CA GLN A 167 18.71 -4.78 16.24
C GLN A 167 18.94 -3.30 16.56
N SER A 168 18.47 -2.84 17.72
CA SER A 168 18.65 -1.44 18.12
C SER A 168 20.12 -1.00 18.04
N GLY A 169 20.43 -0.07 17.14
CA GLY A 169 21.76 0.48 16.91
C GLY A 169 22.74 -0.48 16.21
N VAL A 170 22.24 -1.56 15.58
CA VAL A 170 23.05 -2.50 14.79
C VAL A 170 22.59 -2.44 13.33
N PRO A 171 23.28 -1.68 12.46
CA PRO A 171 22.93 -1.60 11.06
C PRO A 171 23.12 -2.94 10.34
N PRO A 172 22.44 -3.17 9.21
CA PRO A 172 22.65 -4.34 8.38
C PRO A 172 24.12 -4.42 7.94
N SER A 173 24.66 -5.64 7.91
CA SER A 173 26.02 -5.87 7.40
C SER A 173 26.07 -5.63 5.90
N PHE A 174 27.26 -5.21 5.42
CA PHE A 174 27.56 -5.14 3.99
C PHE A 174 27.11 -6.43 3.26
N PRO A 175 26.39 -6.34 2.10
CA PRO A 175 26.12 -5.15 1.29
C PRO A 175 24.80 -4.42 1.63
N GLN A 176 24.26 -4.58 2.82
CA GLN A 176 22.98 -4.00 3.26
C GLN A 176 21.84 -4.42 2.32
N THR A 177 21.65 -5.72 2.17
CA THR A 177 20.58 -6.30 1.35
C THR A 177 19.23 -6.05 2.01
N LEU A 178 18.20 -5.78 1.18
CA LEU A 178 16.80 -5.64 1.62
C LEU A 178 16.41 -6.84 2.48
N ARG A 179 15.79 -6.56 3.60
CA ARG A 179 15.31 -7.58 4.55
C ARG A 179 13.80 -7.63 4.56
N GLU A 180 13.28 -8.76 4.97
CA GLU A 180 11.87 -9.04 5.12
C GLU A 180 11.60 -9.72 6.44
N VAL A 181 10.50 -9.40 7.08
CA VAL A 181 10.07 -10.03 8.32
C VAL A 181 8.56 -10.20 8.35
N GLU A 182 8.10 -11.40 8.72
CA GLU A 182 6.69 -11.68 8.96
C GLU A 182 6.34 -11.32 10.40
N VAL A 183 5.28 -10.53 10.56
CA VAL A 183 4.76 -10.05 11.84
C VAL A 183 3.23 -10.16 11.88
N PRO A 184 2.63 -10.62 12.98
CA PRO A 184 1.18 -10.63 13.15
C PRO A 184 0.65 -9.24 13.49
N ILE A 185 -0.56 -8.93 13.02
CA ILE A 185 -1.32 -7.76 13.50
C ILE A 185 -1.64 -7.95 14.97
N VAL A 186 -1.43 -6.89 15.74
CA VAL A 186 -1.83 -6.78 17.16
C VAL A 186 -3.08 -5.91 17.24
N SER A 187 -4.08 -6.31 18.05
CA SER A 187 -5.28 -5.50 18.22
C SER A 187 -4.94 -4.14 18.82
N ASN A 188 -5.71 -3.09 18.48
CA ASN A 188 -5.48 -1.77 19.07
C ASN A 188 -5.68 -1.79 20.61
N SER A 189 -6.57 -2.67 21.12
CA SER A 189 -6.76 -2.86 22.57
C SER A 189 -5.49 -3.38 23.25
N ASP A 190 -4.87 -4.44 22.71
CA ASP A 190 -3.68 -5.03 23.28
C ASP A 190 -2.46 -4.10 23.10
N CYS A 191 -2.37 -3.43 21.95
CA CYS A 191 -1.33 -2.45 21.66
C CYS A 191 -1.40 -1.23 22.60
N SER A 192 -2.60 -0.82 23.01
CA SER A 192 -2.80 0.30 23.95
C SER A 192 -2.29 0.01 25.37
N GLU A 193 -2.06 -1.24 25.72
CA GLU A 193 -1.39 -1.58 26.98
C GLU A 193 0.08 -1.13 26.99
N SER A 194 0.70 -1.04 25.80
CA SER A 194 2.10 -0.61 25.65
C SER A 194 2.23 0.89 25.31
N TYR A 195 1.20 1.49 24.70
CA TYR A 195 1.23 2.86 24.19
C TYR A 195 0.00 3.67 24.62
N ASN A 196 0.18 4.61 25.55
CA ASN A 196 -0.92 5.45 26.10
C ASN A 196 -1.55 6.43 25.10
N THR A 197 -0.94 6.62 23.92
CA THR A 197 -1.32 7.65 22.93
C THR A 197 -1.75 7.06 21.59
N LEU A 198 -2.11 5.77 21.58
CA LEU A 198 -2.56 5.10 20.37
C LEU A 198 -3.90 5.70 19.89
N THR A 199 -4.00 5.96 18.59
CA THR A 199 -5.22 6.49 17.96
C THR A 199 -5.80 5.48 16.96
N ASP A 200 -7.03 5.71 16.50
CA ASP A 200 -7.65 4.90 15.45
C ASP A 200 -6.94 5.01 14.09
N ASN A 201 -6.10 6.03 13.91
CA ASN A 201 -5.29 6.22 12.71
C ASN A 201 -4.02 5.37 12.72
N MET A 202 -3.83 4.54 13.75
CA MET A 202 -2.68 3.67 13.93
C MET A 202 -3.10 2.21 13.87
N ILE A 203 -2.19 1.35 13.42
CA ILE A 203 -2.29 -0.11 13.44
C ILE A 203 -0.99 -0.66 14.01
N CYS A 204 -1.08 -1.72 14.80
CA CYS A 204 0.09 -2.34 15.42
C CYS A 204 0.36 -3.71 14.83
N ALA A 205 1.64 -4.06 14.71
CA ALA A 205 2.07 -5.39 14.32
C ALA A 205 3.41 -5.74 15.00
N GLY A 206 3.60 -7.00 15.35
CA GLY A 206 4.80 -7.47 16.04
C GLY A 206 4.55 -8.73 16.85
N LEU A 207 5.61 -9.34 17.32
CA LEU A 207 5.56 -10.50 18.21
C LEU A 207 5.59 -10.05 19.67
N THR A 208 4.75 -10.67 20.51
CA THR A 208 4.73 -10.38 21.96
C THR A 208 6.07 -10.70 22.64
N GLU A 209 6.73 -11.76 22.19
CA GLU A 209 8.07 -12.13 22.66
C GLU A 209 9.18 -11.22 22.12
N GLY A 210 8.88 -10.34 21.17
CA GLY A 210 9.86 -9.51 20.49
C GLY A 210 10.72 -10.29 19.49
N GLY A 211 11.87 -9.73 19.12
CA GLY A 211 12.86 -10.38 18.25
C GLY A 211 12.60 -10.18 16.74
N LYS A 212 11.40 -9.72 16.35
CA LYS A 212 11.03 -9.42 14.94
C LYS A 212 10.15 -8.17 14.90
N ASP A 213 10.62 -7.14 14.23
CA ASP A 213 9.90 -5.87 14.04
C ASP A 213 10.61 -5.03 12.98
N SER A 214 10.04 -3.88 12.64
CA SER A 214 10.73 -2.77 11.95
C SER A 214 11.71 -2.07 12.90
N CYS A 215 12.74 -1.45 12.34
CA CYS A 215 13.75 -0.75 13.10
C CYS A 215 14.16 0.59 12.46
N GLN A 216 15.14 1.30 13.05
CA GLN A 216 15.68 2.54 12.46
C GLN A 216 16.15 2.30 11.01
N GLY A 217 15.68 3.14 10.07
CA GLY A 217 15.93 3.00 8.65
C GLY A 217 14.79 2.34 7.87
N ASP A 218 13.82 1.67 8.55
CA ASP A 218 12.60 1.15 7.92
C ASP A 218 11.48 2.20 7.90
N SER A 219 11.61 3.30 8.62
CA SER A 219 10.67 4.42 8.70
C SER A 219 10.09 4.79 7.34
N GLY A 220 8.77 4.88 7.24
CA GLY A 220 8.07 5.17 5.99
C GLY A 220 7.90 3.97 5.04
N GLY A 221 8.53 2.84 5.33
CA GLY A 221 8.37 1.59 4.58
C GLY A 221 7.01 0.93 4.79
N PRO A 222 6.65 -0.06 3.95
CA PRO A 222 5.33 -0.68 3.97
C PRO A 222 5.20 -1.81 4.99
N LEU A 223 4.02 -1.90 5.62
CA LEU A 223 3.47 -3.12 6.23
C LEU A 223 2.43 -3.66 5.25
N VAL A 224 2.67 -4.83 4.66
CA VAL A 224 1.80 -5.44 3.65
C VAL A 224 1.23 -6.76 4.14
N CYS A 225 -0.06 -6.98 3.85
CA CYS A 225 -0.76 -8.23 4.17
C CYS A 225 -1.28 -8.86 2.88
N LYS A 226 -1.28 -10.18 2.81
CA LYS A 226 -1.73 -10.89 1.61
C LYS A 226 -3.25 -11.10 1.65
N ASN A 227 -3.95 -10.66 0.60
CA ASN A 227 -5.39 -10.87 0.40
C ASN A 227 -5.59 -11.75 -0.85
N GLY A 228 -5.71 -13.06 -0.66
CA GLY A 228 -5.72 -14.01 -1.77
C GLY A 228 -4.41 -13.97 -2.56
N THR A 229 -4.45 -13.51 -3.81
CA THR A 229 -3.28 -13.38 -4.70
C THR A 229 -2.64 -11.99 -4.67
N VAL A 230 -3.24 -11.01 -4.00
CA VAL A 230 -2.87 -9.60 -4.03
C VAL A 230 -2.26 -9.17 -2.70
N TRP A 231 -1.21 -8.36 -2.76
CA TRP A 231 -0.61 -7.70 -1.59
C TRP A 231 -1.24 -6.33 -1.36
N VAL A 232 -1.62 -6.07 -0.11
CA VAL A 232 -2.31 -4.84 0.30
C VAL A 232 -1.51 -4.17 1.42
N GLU A 233 -1.12 -2.93 1.23
CA GLU A 233 -0.47 -2.13 2.25
C GLU A 233 -1.48 -1.70 3.30
N SER A 234 -1.31 -2.23 4.51
CA SER A 234 -2.15 -1.98 5.69
C SER A 234 -1.63 -0.82 6.53
N GLY A 235 -0.31 -0.61 6.51
CA GLY A 235 0.35 0.38 7.35
C GLY A 235 1.64 0.93 6.75
N VAL A 236 2.04 2.12 7.22
CA VAL A 236 3.31 2.77 6.94
C VAL A 236 4.11 2.82 8.24
N VAL A 237 5.35 2.33 8.24
CA VAL A 237 6.22 2.29 9.43
C VAL A 237 6.35 3.70 10.03
N SER A 238 5.93 3.86 11.29
CA SER A 238 5.89 5.14 11.97
C SER A 238 6.82 5.17 13.18
N PHE A 239 6.51 4.45 14.23
CA PHE A 239 7.35 4.42 15.45
C PHE A 239 7.24 3.10 16.20
N GLY A 240 8.16 2.91 17.14
CA GLY A 240 8.17 1.81 18.08
C GLY A 240 9.08 2.11 19.27
N ARG A 241 9.04 1.29 20.29
CA ARG A 241 9.96 1.38 21.42
C ARG A 241 11.13 0.41 21.27
N GLY A 242 12.30 0.95 20.89
CA GLY A 242 13.45 0.13 20.50
C GLY A 242 13.19 -0.57 19.15
N CYS A 243 13.87 -1.70 18.93
CA CYS A 243 13.63 -2.55 17.78
C CYS A 243 13.28 -3.94 18.27
N ALA A 244 12.08 -4.42 17.94
CA ALA A 244 11.60 -5.74 18.36
C ALA A 244 11.66 -6.00 19.88
N GLN A 245 11.41 -4.98 20.70
CA GLN A 245 11.37 -5.14 22.15
C GLN A 245 10.11 -5.92 22.55
N ALA A 246 10.27 -6.93 23.41
CA ALA A 246 9.14 -7.71 23.90
C ALA A 246 8.06 -6.80 24.52
N ASN A 247 6.79 -7.10 24.23
CA ASN A 247 5.60 -6.35 24.62
C ASN A 247 5.47 -4.93 24.03
N PHE A 248 6.30 -4.55 23.06
CA PHE A 248 6.19 -3.28 22.35
C PHE A 248 6.13 -3.54 20.85
N PRO A 249 4.94 -3.82 20.29
CA PRO A 249 4.80 -4.00 18.84
C PRO A 249 5.11 -2.70 18.09
N GLY A 250 5.52 -2.80 16.83
CA GLY A 250 5.67 -1.66 15.95
C GLY A 250 4.32 -0.96 15.71
N VAL A 251 4.35 0.36 15.59
CA VAL A 251 3.18 1.19 15.31
C VAL A 251 3.32 1.79 13.93
N TYR A 252 2.25 1.70 13.15
CA TYR A 252 2.18 2.08 11.74
C TYR A 252 1.01 3.04 11.53
N ALA A 253 1.15 3.99 10.61
CA ALA A 253 -0.01 4.77 10.14
C ALA A 253 -0.96 3.84 9.37
N ARG A 254 -2.21 3.75 9.79
CA ARG A 254 -3.25 2.84 9.24
C ARG A 254 -3.74 3.33 7.88
N VAL A 255 -3.25 2.75 6.78
CA VAL A 255 -3.50 3.21 5.40
C VAL A 255 -4.99 3.35 5.08
N SER A 256 -5.86 2.46 5.56
CA SER A 256 -7.31 2.49 5.29
C SER A 256 -8.02 3.77 5.79
N ARG A 257 -7.41 4.54 6.67
CA ARG A 257 -7.93 5.84 7.14
C ARG A 257 -7.71 6.98 6.16
N TYR A 258 -6.79 6.81 5.20
CA TYR A 258 -6.32 7.89 4.35
C TYR A 258 -6.76 7.79 2.89
N GLN A 259 -7.62 6.84 2.50
CA GLN A 259 -8.07 6.68 1.11
C GLN A 259 -8.58 7.98 0.50
N THR A 260 -9.46 8.69 1.21
CA THR A 260 -10.04 9.96 0.71
C THR A 260 -8.96 11.03 0.54
N TRP A 261 -8.08 11.19 1.54
CA TRP A 261 -7.00 12.16 1.49
C TRP A 261 -6.02 11.85 0.34
N ILE A 262 -5.56 10.60 0.22
CA ILE A 262 -4.67 10.16 -0.86
C ILE A 262 -5.29 10.46 -2.23
N SER A 263 -6.57 10.07 -2.43
CA SER A 263 -7.26 10.26 -3.69
C SER A 263 -7.41 11.75 -4.05
N GLN A 264 -7.66 12.61 -3.08
CA GLN A 264 -7.77 14.06 -3.28
C GLN A 264 -6.43 14.70 -3.65
N GLN A 265 -5.31 14.22 -3.08
CA GLN A 265 -3.99 14.78 -3.36
C GLN A 265 -3.46 14.36 -4.73
N ILE A 266 -3.68 13.12 -5.12
CA ILE A 266 -3.15 12.53 -6.37
C ILE A 266 -3.96 12.98 -7.60
N GLY A 267 -5.27 13.03 -7.49
CA GLY A 267 -6.16 13.48 -8.57
C GLY A 267 -6.35 12.46 -9.69
N SER A 268 -5.41 12.31 -10.62
CA SER A 268 -5.62 11.55 -11.87
C SER A 268 -4.92 10.19 -11.96
N ASP A 269 -3.77 10.02 -11.30
CA ASP A 269 -3.01 8.75 -11.29
C ASP A 269 -3.28 7.99 -9.99
N LEU A 270 -4.57 7.64 -9.78
CA LEU A 270 -5.05 7.05 -8.55
C LEU A 270 -4.44 5.67 -8.30
N PRO A 271 -3.98 5.38 -7.07
CA PRO A 271 -3.55 4.04 -6.69
C PRO A 271 -4.72 3.05 -6.67
N GLY A 272 -4.41 1.77 -6.75
CA GLY A 272 -5.40 0.71 -6.56
C GLY A 272 -5.76 0.57 -5.09
N PHE A 273 -7.04 0.79 -4.72
CA PHE A 273 -7.55 0.54 -3.39
C PHE A 273 -8.30 -0.79 -3.35
N VAL A 274 -7.94 -1.66 -2.40
CA VAL A 274 -8.53 -2.99 -2.21
C VAL A 274 -9.05 -3.12 -0.79
N THR A 275 -10.30 -3.57 -0.64
CA THR A 275 -10.84 -3.88 0.68
C THR A 275 -10.21 -5.18 1.18
N PHE A 276 -9.53 -5.11 2.33
CA PHE A 276 -9.02 -6.30 2.99
C PHE A 276 -10.12 -6.91 3.86
N VAL A 277 -10.41 -8.19 3.59
CA VAL A 277 -11.32 -9.01 4.39
C VAL A 277 -10.58 -10.30 4.69
N SER A 278 -10.35 -10.62 5.97
CA SER A 278 -9.73 -11.89 6.29
C SER A 278 -10.67 -13.03 5.90
N ASP A 279 -10.20 -13.93 5.06
CA ASP A 279 -10.85 -15.24 4.92
C ASP A 279 -10.74 -15.92 6.29
N GLY A 280 -11.88 -16.10 6.96
CA GLY A 280 -11.94 -16.64 8.32
C GLY A 280 -11.52 -18.09 8.40
N SER A 281 -10.26 -18.39 8.12
CA SER A 281 -9.63 -19.68 8.42
C SER A 281 -8.95 -19.63 9.79
N SER A 282 -9.75 -19.48 10.84
CA SER A 282 -9.31 -19.88 12.18
C SER A 282 -9.41 -21.40 12.26
N GLY A 283 -8.28 -22.07 12.38
CA GLY A 283 -8.23 -23.49 12.74
C GLY A 283 -9.05 -23.73 14.01
N SER A 284 -10.16 -24.42 13.87
CA SER A 284 -10.81 -25.12 14.97
C SER A 284 -10.86 -26.61 14.57
N ASP A 285 -9.94 -27.37 15.10
CA ASP A 285 -10.15 -28.81 15.28
C ASP A 285 -11.40 -29.01 16.17
N GLY A 286 -12.47 -29.44 15.57
CA GLY A 286 -13.74 -29.67 16.27
C GLY A 286 -14.72 -30.42 15.35
N SER A 287 -14.66 -31.75 15.42
CA SER A 287 -15.65 -32.70 14.86
C SER A 287 -17.08 -32.19 15.00
N GLY A 288 -17.78 -32.01 13.88
CA GLY A 288 -19.21 -31.75 13.85
C GLY A 288 -19.74 -31.78 12.42
N ASN A 289 -20.32 -32.91 12.03
CA ASN A 289 -21.08 -33.08 10.78
C ASN A 289 -22.18 -32.02 10.67
N SER A 290 -22.13 -31.21 9.63
CA SER A 290 -23.27 -30.46 9.11
C SER A 290 -23.11 -30.28 7.61
N ALA A 291 -24.17 -30.64 6.89
CA ALA A 291 -24.29 -30.67 5.45
C ALA A 291 -24.08 -29.30 4.79
N PRO A 292 -23.66 -29.23 3.49
CA PRO A 292 -23.33 -27.97 2.82
C PRO A 292 -24.61 -27.18 2.53
N GLY A 293 -24.70 -25.98 3.13
CA GLY A 293 -25.69 -24.97 2.78
C GLY A 293 -25.38 -24.36 1.41
N SER A 294 -26.33 -24.42 0.52
CA SER A 294 -26.26 -23.83 -0.83
C SER A 294 -26.08 -22.30 -0.78
N VAL A 295 -25.02 -21.82 -1.39
CA VAL A 295 -24.82 -20.38 -1.63
C VAL A 295 -25.81 -19.93 -2.71
N HIS A 296 -26.85 -19.19 -2.32
CA HIS A 296 -27.71 -18.50 -3.27
C HIS A 296 -26.98 -17.30 -3.84
N LEU A 297 -26.50 -17.47 -5.07
CA LEU A 297 -25.98 -16.37 -5.91
C LEU A 297 -27.20 -15.53 -6.34
N VAL A 298 -27.38 -14.37 -5.73
CA VAL A 298 -28.43 -13.43 -6.14
C VAL A 298 -27.96 -12.67 -7.37
N TYR A 299 -28.39 -13.13 -8.55
CA TYR A 299 -28.25 -12.37 -9.78
C TYR A 299 -29.30 -11.26 -9.80
N PHE A 300 -28.86 -10.00 -9.69
CA PHE A 300 -29.70 -8.87 -10.06
C PHE A 300 -29.77 -8.77 -11.59
N THR A 301 -30.80 -9.33 -12.18
CA THR A 301 -31.12 -9.08 -13.58
C THR A 301 -31.76 -7.72 -13.70
N VAL A 302 -31.03 -6.75 -14.25
CA VAL A 302 -31.60 -5.48 -14.70
C VAL A 302 -32.36 -5.77 -16.00
N PRO A 303 -33.68 -5.55 -16.09
CA PRO A 303 -34.40 -5.74 -17.33
C PRO A 303 -34.02 -4.63 -18.31
N LEU A 304 -33.34 -4.99 -19.39
CA LEU A 304 -33.17 -4.15 -20.57
C LEU A 304 -34.53 -3.98 -21.25
N LEU A 305 -35.20 -2.88 -21.00
CA LEU A 305 -36.36 -2.44 -21.79
C LEU A 305 -35.88 -1.93 -23.15
N PHE A 306 -35.90 -2.83 -24.13
CA PHE A 306 -35.83 -2.43 -25.53
C PHE A 306 -37.15 -1.78 -25.93
N SER A 307 -37.20 -0.46 -25.99
CA SER A 307 -38.26 0.27 -26.68
C SER A 307 -37.91 0.31 -28.18
N LEU A 308 -38.56 -0.55 -28.93
CA LEU A 308 -38.60 -0.49 -30.40
C LEU A 308 -39.44 0.74 -30.78
N LEU A 309 -38.81 1.79 -31.26
CA LEU A 309 -39.46 2.87 -31.99
C LEU A 309 -39.33 2.56 -33.51
N PRO A 310 -40.44 2.48 -34.26
CA PRO A 310 -40.36 2.26 -35.68
C PRO A 310 -39.90 3.55 -36.41
N VAL A 311 -38.86 3.43 -37.21
CA VAL A 311 -38.42 4.46 -38.13
C VAL A 311 -39.39 4.46 -39.32
N LEU A 312 -40.27 5.47 -39.38
CA LEU A 312 -41.06 5.77 -40.57
C LEU A 312 -40.16 6.49 -41.60
N PHE A 313 -39.83 5.78 -42.64
CA PHE A 313 -39.31 6.36 -43.87
C PHE A 313 -40.44 7.15 -44.56
N SER A 314 -40.29 8.45 -44.68
CA SER A 314 -41.02 9.25 -45.67
C SER A 314 -40.03 9.70 -46.72
N VAL A 315 -40.12 9.04 -47.86
CA VAL A 315 -39.60 9.50 -49.14
C VAL A 315 -40.55 10.60 -49.65
N LEU A 316 -40.04 11.78 -49.93
CA LEU A 316 -40.69 12.77 -50.77
C LEU A 316 -39.69 13.21 -51.83
N VAL A 317 -40.00 12.76 -53.06
CA VAL A 317 -39.46 13.17 -54.35
C VAL A 317 -40.24 14.40 -54.79
N LEU A 318 -39.58 15.26 -55.62
CA LEU A 318 -40.08 16.35 -56.49
C LEU A 318 -39.85 17.76 -55.95
N SER A 319 -39.15 18.56 -56.59
CA SER A 319 -38.95 19.05 -57.99
C SER A 319 -37.88 20.17 -57.88
#